data_5baf8f7a929f2ba9d412bc67e0d5fccc
#
_entry.id   5baf8f7a929f2ba9d412bc67e0d5fccc
#
_cell.length_a   1.000
_cell.length_b   1.000
_cell.length_c   1.000
_cell.angle_alpha   90.00
_cell.angle_beta   90.00
_cell.angle_gamma   90.00
#
_symmetry.space_group_name_H-M   'P 1'
#
loop_
_entity.id
_entity.type
_entity.pdbx_description
1 polymer ?
#
loop_
_entity_poly.entity_id
_entity_poly.type
_entity_poly.pdbx_seq_one_letter_code
_entity_poly.pdbx_strand_id
1 'polypeptide(L)'
;YFKYCTQKDSLVRDKHRAFDGIVLHKDDPFWDTHYPDVTMHDYGCRCKVINLGESEVKDLKIPPSNTKESEFNGFNDEELLDELYKQKNTEVIQNFIKLDMLSAAAKKTKEVKSFAHQKELYTWQKSLDDMVDEVLIKDNQKYPINFIQVGKMDKSTKEFLEKLNKKDLEDLYFTLSKNNLLHASPKRKASYNQALSADEIKQIVKVLDEAKEVYWDNANNSLLYFFEDKKDASRINKIVITPDYKLKKFGKTNAIVTLGKVEAINKDNKTYIKIR
;
A
#
# COMPACT_ATOMS: atom_id res chain seq x y z
N TYR A 1 16.41 -13.59 -22.16
CA TYR A 1 15.32 -12.72 -21.73
C TYR A 1 14.34 -13.48 -20.87
N PHE A 2 13.61 -12.75 -20.02
CA PHE A 2 12.51 -13.27 -19.23
C PHE A 2 11.19 -12.65 -19.68
N LYS A 3 10.14 -13.48 -19.75
CA LYS A 3 8.77 -13.03 -20.01
C LYS A 3 7.91 -13.31 -18.79
N TYR A 4 7.25 -12.27 -18.28
CA TYR A 4 6.26 -12.39 -17.19
C TYR A 4 4.97 -13.00 -17.73
N CYS A 5 4.44 -14.02 -17.09
CA CYS A 5 3.22 -14.70 -17.49
C CYS A 5 2.27 -14.90 -16.31
N THR A 6 1.02 -14.49 -16.49
CA THR A 6 -0.07 -14.76 -15.54
C THR A 6 -0.91 -15.95 -15.97
N GLN A 7 -1.76 -16.46 -15.09
CA GLN A 7 -2.72 -17.54 -15.41
C GLN A 7 -3.92 -17.05 -16.25
N LYS A 8 -4.07 -15.77 -16.49
CA LYS A 8 -5.15 -15.15 -17.28
C LYS A 8 -6.57 -15.47 -16.80
N ASP A 9 -6.73 -15.79 -15.53
CA ASP A 9 -8.04 -16.02 -14.91
C ASP A 9 -8.44 -14.85 -13.99
N SER A 10 -9.67 -14.90 -13.46
CA SER A 10 -10.23 -13.86 -12.59
C SER A 10 -9.54 -13.76 -11.23
N LEU A 11 -8.74 -14.75 -10.84
CA LEU A 11 -8.04 -14.79 -9.56
C LEU A 11 -6.66 -14.11 -9.62
N VAL A 12 -6.20 -13.72 -10.81
CA VAL A 12 -4.96 -12.94 -10.97
C VAL A 12 -5.20 -11.53 -10.44
N ARG A 13 -4.36 -11.09 -9.52
CA ARG A 13 -4.41 -9.74 -8.97
C ARG A 13 -4.15 -8.70 -10.07
N ASP A 14 -4.83 -7.55 -10.00
CA ASP A 14 -4.72 -6.52 -11.04
C ASP A 14 -3.27 -6.05 -11.25
N LYS A 15 -2.49 -5.89 -10.18
CA LYS A 15 -1.06 -5.54 -10.29
C LYS A 15 -0.26 -6.58 -11.08
N HIS A 16 -0.52 -7.89 -10.89
CA HIS A 16 0.17 -8.94 -11.63
C HIS A 16 -0.31 -9.03 -13.07
N ARG A 17 -1.61 -8.78 -13.29
CA ARG A 17 -2.19 -8.73 -14.63
C ARG A 17 -1.56 -7.61 -15.47
N ALA A 18 -1.19 -6.50 -14.83
CA ALA A 18 -0.48 -5.41 -15.50
C ALA A 18 0.89 -5.82 -16.07
N PHE A 19 1.54 -6.82 -15.48
CA PHE A 19 2.85 -7.30 -15.95
C PHE A 19 2.76 -8.44 -16.97
N ASP A 20 1.57 -8.98 -17.23
CA ASP A 20 1.42 -10.10 -18.16
C ASP A 20 1.94 -9.76 -19.56
N GLY A 21 2.89 -10.55 -20.03
CA GLY A 21 3.50 -10.38 -21.34
C GLY A 21 4.71 -9.44 -21.39
N ILE A 22 5.12 -8.80 -20.32
CA ILE A 22 6.35 -8.01 -20.26
C ILE A 22 7.55 -8.92 -20.58
N VAL A 23 8.42 -8.48 -21.49
CA VAL A 23 9.65 -9.16 -21.86
C VAL A 23 10.83 -8.22 -21.64
N LEU A 24 11.75 -8.60 -20.77
CA LEU A 24 12.93 -7.81 -20.42
C LEU A 24 14.17 -8.71 -20.39
N HIS A 25 15.36 -8.09 -20.48
CA HIS A 25 16.60 -8.82 -20.28
C HIS A 25 16.60 -9.48 -18.91
N LYS A 26 17.20 -10.67 -18.76
CA LYS A 26 17.25 -11.42 -17.50
C LYS A 26 17.89 -10.66 -16.33
N ASP A 27 18.78 -9.73 -16.63
CA ASP A 27 19.49 -8.89 -15.65
C ASP A 27 18.81 -7.54 -15.46
N ASP A 28 17.58 -7.35 -15.97
CA ASP A 28 16.82 -6.13 -15.76
C ASP A 28 16.44 -5.97 -14.29
N PRO A 29 16.69 -4.79 -13.67
CA PRO A 29 16.33 -4.53 -12.28
C PRO A 29 14.84 -4.69 -11.95
N PHE A 30 13.96 -4.72 -12.94
CA PHE A 30 12.56 -5.08 -12.76
C PHE A 30 12.42 -6.44 -12.06
N TRP A 31 13.29 -7.40 -12.40
CA TRP A 31 13.25 -8.75 -11.84
C TRP A 31 13.68 -8.82 -10.36
N ASP A 32 14.46 -7.84 -9.89
CA ASP A 32 14.88 -7.77 -8.48
C ASP A 32 13.69 -7.58 -7.53
N THR A 33 12.59 -7.01 -8.05
CA THR A 33 11.40 -6.67 -7.26
C THR A 33 10.12 -7.34 -7.74
N HIS A 34 10.11 -7.89 -8.96
CA HIS A 34 8.89 -8.39 -9.60
C HIS A 34 9.00 -9.84 -10.10
N TYR A 35 10.07 -10.54 -9.73
CA TYR A 35 10.17 -11.96 -10.06
C TYR A 35 9.15 -12.77 -9.23
N PRO A 36 8.19 -13.49 -9.86
CA PRO A 36 7.23 -14.31 -9.14
C PRO A 36 7.92 -15.33 -8.22
N ASP A 37 7.32 -15.62 -7.08
CA ASP A 37 7.77 -16.56 -6.05
C ASP A 37 9.06 -16.20 -5.31
N VAL A 38 9.89 -15.29 -5.82
CA VAL A 38 11.18 -14.90 -5.20
C VAL A 38 11.09 -13.52 -4.55
N THR A 39 10.64 -12.53 -5.28
CA THR A 39 10.64 -11.14 -4.82
C THR A 39 9.25 -10.57 -4.59
N MET A 40 8.26 -11.09 -5.29
CA MET A 40 6.86 -10.78 -5.05
C MET A 40 6.28 -11.77 -4.04
N HIS A 41 6.51 -11.56 -2.77
CA HIS A 41 6.00 -12.40 -1.67
C HIS A 41 4.47 -12.39 -1.50
N ASP A 42 3.76 -12.42 -2.62
CA ASP A 42 2.30 -12.47 -2.63
C ASP A 42 1.82 -13.91 -2.48
N TYR A 43 1.35 -14.23 -1.29
CA TYR A 43 0.81 -15.56 -0.99
C TYR A 43 -0.22 -16.01 -2.03
N GLY A 44 -0.01 -17.22 -2.58
CA GLY A 44 -0.89 -17.80 -3.60
C GLY A 44 -0.72 -17.18 -4.99
N CYS A 45 0.38 -16.49 -5.28
CA CYS A 45 0.71 -16.06 -6.62
C CYS A 45 0.93 -17.28 -7.53
N ARG A 46 0.31 -17.27 -8.72
CA ARG A 46 0.42 -18.32 -9.74
C ARG A 46 1.06 -17.80 -11.03
N CYS A 47 1.68 -16.63 -10.97
CA CYS A 47 2.45 -16.09 -12.07
C CYS A 47 3.76 -16.87 -12.23
N LYS A 48 4.32 -16.84 -13.40
CA LYS A 48 5.60 -17.48 -13.71
C LYS A 48 6.42 -16.62 -14.67
N VAL A 49 7.71 -16.87 -14.70
CA VAL A 49 8.61 -16.33 -15.69
C VAL A 49 8.97 -17.43 -16.69
N ILE A 50 8.95 -17.10 -17.97
CA ILE A 50 9.39 -17.98 -19.06
C ILE A 50 10.70 -17.44 -19.60
N ASN A 51 11.70 -18.30 -19.73
CA ASN A 51 12.93 -17.99 -20.44
C ASN A 51 12.67 -17.94 -21.94
N LEU A 52 13.17 -16.90 -22.60
CA LEU A 52 13.13 -16.73 -24.05
C LEU A 52 14.56 -16.59 -24.58
N GLY A 53 14.85 -17.31 -25.65
CA GLY A 53 16.07 -17.15 -26.43
C GLY A 53 16.01 -15.90 -27.34
N GLU A 54 17.17 -15.46 -27.84
CA GLU A 54 17.23 -14.29 -28.73
C GLU A 54 16.40 -14.44 -30.01
N SER A 55 16.31 -15.65 -30.56
CA SER A 55 15.50 -15.94 -31.74
C SER A 55 14.00 -15.76 -31.45
N GLU A 56 13.55 -16.20 -30.30
CA GLU A 56 12.14 -16.07 -29.88
C GLU A 56 11.77 -14.62 -29.63
N VAL A 57 12.71 -13.83 -29.08
CA VAL A 57 12.50 -12.41 -28.80
C VAL A 57 12.39 -11.59 -30.11
N LYS A 58 13.14 -11.97 -31.18
CA LYS A 58 13.04 -11.30 -32.46
C LYS A 58 11.65 -11.42 -33.11
N ASP A 59 10.91 -12.46 -32.76
CA ASP A 59 9.56 -12.71 -33.27
C ASP A 59 8.49 -11.95 -32.46
N LEU A 60 8.87 -11.30 -31.37
CA LEU A 60 7.96 -10.52 -30.54
C LEU A 60 7.72 -9.13 -31.14
N LYS A 61 6.48 -8.66 -31.01
CA LYS A 61 6.12 -7.31 -31.49
C LYS A 61 6.69 -6.21 -30.58
N ILE A 62 7.06 -6.53 -29.35
CA ILE A 62 7.61 -5.60 -28.37
C ILE A 62 9.08 -5.92 -28.21
N PRO A 63 9.99 -5.00 -28.52
CA PRO A 63 11.40 -5.19 -28.26
C PRO A 63 11.64 -5.28 -26.73
N PRO A 64 12.55 -6.17 -26.29
CA PRO A 64 12.93 -6.22 -24.90
C PRO A 64 13.78 -5.00 -24.54
N SER A 65 13.64 -4.55 -23.30
CA SER A 65 14.53 -3.53 -22.74
C SER A 65 15.88 -4.14 -22.34
N ASN A 66 16.94 -3.35 -22.42
CA ASN A 66 18.26 -3.72 -21.94
C ASN A 66 18.77 -2.68 -20.94
N THR A 67 18.53 -2.92 -19.68
CA THR A 67 18.88 -1.99 -18.60
C THR A 67 20.35 -1.96 -18.26
N LYS A 68 21.13 -2.98 -18.63
CA LYS A 68 22.58 -2.96 -18.42
C LYS A 68 23.29 -1.88 -19.21
N GLU A 69 22.84 -1.65 -20.41
CA GLU A 69 23.46 -0.66 -21.32
C GLU A 69 22.96 0.75 -21.04
N SER A 70 21.79 0.88 -20.49
CA SER A 70 21.05 2.13 -20.42
C SER A 70 20.85 2.71 -19.02
N GLU A 71 21.23 2.02 -17.96
CA GLU A 71 20.82 2.41 -16.60
C GLU A 71 19.34 2.82 -16.54
N PHE A 72 18.46 2.07 -17.22
CA PHE A 72 17.05 2.41 -17.40
C PHE A 72 16.73 3.37 -18.57
N ASN A 73 17.69 3.76 -19.38
CA ASN A 73 17.37 4.53 -20.57
C ASN A 73 16.36 3.80 -21.47
N GLY A 74 16.35 2.46 -21.45
CA GLY A 74 15.33 1.66 -22.13
C GLY A 74 13.90 1.85 -21.61
N PHE A 75 13.74 2.27 -20.35
CA PHE A 75 12.42 2.58 -19.79
C PHE A 75 12.03 4.05 -19.89
N ASN A 76 12.99 4.90 -20.20
CA ASN A 76 12.74 6.24 -20.68
C ASN A 76 12.52 6.25 -22.19
N ASP A 77 12.60 5.09 -22.82
CA ASP A 77 12.24 4.89 -24.20
C ASP A 77 10.71 4.93 -24.32
N GLU A 78 10.20 6.07 -24.73
CA GLU A 78 8.77 6.32 -24.90
C GLU A 78 8.15 5.34 -25.90
N GLU A 79 8.91 4.89 -26.91
CA GLU A 79 8.40 3.91 -27.88
C GLU A 79 8.12 2.55 -27.24
N LEU A 80 9.01 2.07 -26.38
CA LEU A 80 8.81 0.80 -25.66
C LEU A 80 7.62 0.91 -24.71
N LEU A 81 7.51 2.02 -23.99
CA LEU A 81 6.38 2.27 -23.09
C LEU A 81 5.07 2.36 -23.87
N ASP A 82 5.06 3.05 -25.00
CA ASP A 82 3.88 3.17 -25.87
C ASP A 82 3.43 1.82 -26.42
N GLU A 83 4.35 0.95 -26.83
CA GLU A 83 4.02 -0.40 -27.27
C GLU A 83 3.44 -1.25 -26.13
N LEU A 84 4.01 -1.17 -24.94
CA LEU A 84 3.47 -1.81 -23.74
C LEU A 84 2.06 -1.29 -23.41
N TYR A 85 1.84 0.02 -23.55
CA TYR A 85 0.54 0.65 -23.30
C TYR A 85 -0.53 0.24 -24.30
N LYS A 86 -0.20 0.22 -25.60
CA LYS A 86 -1.11 -0.24 -26.66
C LYS A 86 -1.62 -1.66 -26.42
N GLN A 87 -0.78 -2.53 -25.84
CA GLN A 87 -1.15 -3.91 -25.53
C GLN A 87 -2.03 -4.06 -24.28
N LYS A 88 -2.04 -3.11 -23.38
CA LYS A 88 -2.68 -3.23 -22.07
C LYS A 88 -4.02 -2.50 -21.94
N ASN A 89 -4.46 -1.77 -22.90
CA ASN A 89 -5.81 -1.18 -23.10
C ASN A 89 -6.50 -0.47 -21.91
N THR A 90 -5.89 -0.33 -20.73
CA THR A 90 -6.49 0.37 -19.60
C THR A 90 -5.51 1.36 -18.98
N GLU A 91 -5.97 2.58 -18.72
CA GLU A 91 -5.17 3.66 -18.12
C GLU A 91 -4.53 3.24 -16.78
N VAL A 92 -5.26 2.50 -15.96
CA VAL A 92 -4.77 2.00 -14.66
C VAL A 92 -3.59 1.06 -14.84
N ILE A 93 -3.68 0.12 -15.78
CA ILE A 93 -2.62 -0.85 -16.07
C ILE A 93 -1.38 -0.15 -16.63
N GLN A 94 -1.58 0.81 -17.53
CA GLN A 94 -0.50 1.63 -18.10
C GLN A 94 0.24 2.39 -16.99
N ASN A 95 -0.50 3.01 -16.07
CA ASN A 95 0.10 3.72 -14.94
C ASN A 95 0.88 2.79 -14.02
N PHE A 96 0.39 1.59 -13.74
CA PHE A 96 1.13 0.61 -12.94
C PHE A 96 2.44 0.18 -13.60
N ILE A 97 2.40 -0.17 -14.89
CA ILE A 97 3.61 -0.54 -15.63
C ILE A 97 4.62 0.59 -15.60
N LYS A 98 4.20 1.81 -15.92
CA LYS A 98 5.07 3.00 -15.88
C LYS A 98 5.67 3.23 -14.52
N LEU A 99 4.87 3.16 -13.45
CA LEU A 99 5.31 3.37 -12.08
C LEU A 99 6.31 2.31 -11.64
N ASP A 100 6.10 1.05 -11.99
CA ASP A 100 7.01 -0.03 -11.64
C ASP A 100 8.33 0.06 -12.39
N MET A 101 8.28 0.30 -13.69
CA MET A 101 9.48 0.48 -14.50
C MET A 101 10.29 1.68 -14.03
N LEU A 102 9.63 2.81 -13.75
CA LEU A 102 10.26 4.01 -13.21
C LEU A 102 10.76 3.80 -11.77
N SER A 103 10.05 3.06 -10.93
CA SER A 103 10.47 2.82 -9.53
C SER A 103 11.72 1.95 -9.45
N ALA A 104 11.89 1.00 -10.35
CA ALA A 104 13.12 0.22 -10.43
C ALA A 104 14.33 1.10 -10.88
N ALA A 105 14.12 2.07 -11.77
CA ALA A 105 15.14 3.07 -12.16
C ALA A 105 15.50 4.05 -11.04
N ALA A 106 14.61 4.15 -10.11
CA ALA A 106 14.46 5.31 -9.23
C ALA A 106 15.30 5.43 -8.02
N LYS A 107 16.31 4.73 -7.88
CA LYS A 107 17.27 5.06 -6.81
C LYS A 107 17.88 6.47 -6.95
N LYS A 108 17.68 7.17 -8.08
CA LYS A 108 18.40 8.40 -8.39
C LYS A 108 17.57 9.69 -8.56
N THR A 109 16.25 9.67 -8.75
CA THR A 109 15.51 10.94 -8.98
C THR A 109 14.31 11.19 -8.06
N LYS A 110 14.05 12.47 -7.76
CA LYS A 110 12.93 12.92 -6.90
C LYS A 110 11.56 12.52 -7.49
N GLU A 111 11.43 12.54 -8.81
CA GLU A 111 10.20 12.20 -9.53
C GLU A 111 9.81 10.75 -9.33
N VAL A 112 10.75 9.86 -9.40
CA VAL A 112 10.51 8.43 -9.27
C VAL A 112 10.15 8.03 -7.85
N LYS A 113 10.71 8.67 -6.82
CA LYS A 113 10.24 8.51 -5.45
C LYS A 113 8.77 8.92 -5.32
N SER A 114 8.36 9.96 -6.04
CA SER A 114 6.97 10.39 -6.12
C SER A 114 6.07 9.35 -6.76
N PHE A 115 6.49 8.74 -7.85
CA PHE A 115 5.73 7.68 -8.54
C PHE A 115 5.63 6.40 -7.70
N ALA A 116 6.73 5.96 -7.11
CA ALA A 116 6.72 4.80 -6.21
C ALA A 116 5.75 5.01 -5.03
N HIS A 117 5.78 6.20 -4.44
CA HIS A 117 4.86 6.56 -3.38
C HIS A 117 3.39 6.60 -3.84
N GLN A 118 3.11 7.18 -5.00
CA GLN A 118 1.75 7.19 -5.58
C GLN A 118 1.24 5.76 -5.84
N LYS A 119 2.10 4.86 -6.30
CA LYS A 119 1.76 3.44 -6.46
C LYS A 119 1.42 2.79 -5.12
N GLU A 120 2.22 3.03 -4.08
CA GLU A 120 1.92 2.54 -2.73
C GLU A 120 0.55 3.04 -2.26
N LEU A 121 0.29 4.35 -2.37
CA LEU A 121 -0.99 4.96 -1.98
C LEU A 121 -2.17 4.35 -2.73
N TYR A 122 -2.06 4.19 -4.04
CA TYR A 122 -3.11 3.56 -4.84
C TYR A 122 -3.40 2.12 -4.38
N THR A 123 -2.35 1.34 -4.12
CA THR A 123 -2.48 -0.05 -3.69
C THR A 123 -3.14 -0.16 -2.32
N TRP A 124 -2.74 0.69 -1.39
CA TRP A 124 -3.33 0.74 -0.05
C TRP A 124 -4.78 1.20 -0.10
N GLN A 125 -5.08 2.25 -0.88
CA GLN A 125 -6.43 2.77 -1.03
C GLN A 125 -7.36 1.72 -1.63
N LYS A 126 -6.95 1.08 -2.72
CA LYS A 126 -7.74 0.01 -3.33
C LYS A 126 -8.01 -1.14 -2.35
N SER A 127 -6.98 -1.59 -1.63
CA SER A 127 -7.14 -2.66 -0.64
C SER A 127 -8.09 -2.26 0.50
N LEU A 128 -8.04 -1.00 0.93
CA LEU A 128 -8.94 -0.47 1.95
C LEU A 128 -10.38 -0.39 1.45
N ASP A 129 -10.58 0.15 0.25
CA ASP A 129 -11.91 0.27 -0.36
C ASP A 129 -12.56 -1.10 -0.53
N ASP A 130 -11.83 -2.06 -1.10
CA ASP A 130 -12.30 -3.44 -1.28
C ASP A 130 -12.68 -4.08 0.06
N MET A 131 -11.85 -3.92 1.10
CA MET A 131 -12.14 -4.47 2.43
C MET A 131 -13.35 -3.79 3.08
N VAL A 132 -13.47 -2.47 2.99
CA VAL A 132 -14.61 -1.72 3.54
C VAL A 132 -15.90 -2.11 2.83
N ASP A 133 -15.89 -2.17 1.50
CA ASP A 133 -17.05 -2.52 0.70
C ASP A 133 -17.54 -3.94 0.99
N GLU A 134 -16.63 -4.90 1.03
CA GLU A 134 -16.97 -6.29 1.31
C GLU A 134 -17.44 -6.48 2.76
N VAL A 135 -16.67 -5.98 3.72
CA VAL A 135 -16.88 -6.31 5.15
C VAL A 135 -17.96 -5.45 5.80
N LEU A 136 -18.01 -4.13 5.50
CA LEU A 136 -18.93 -3.22 6.15
C LEU A 136 -20.19 -2.95 5.36
N ILE A 137 -20.11 -2.80 4.03
CA ILE A 137 -21.25 -2.46 3.19
C ILE A 137 -22.01 -3.73 2.81
N LYS A 138 -21.33 -4.75 2.28
CA LYS A 138 -21.95 -6.01 1.88
C LYS A 138 -22.11 -7.02 3.03
N ASP A 139 -21.60 -6.71 4.22
CA ASP A 139 -21.60 -7.60 5.40
C ASP A 139 -20.98 -9.00 5.15
N ASN A 140 -20.00 -9.06 4.26
CA ASN A 140 -19.32 -10.31 3.89
C ASN A 140 -18.28 -10.70 4.94
N GLN A 141 -18.68 -11.38 5.98
CA GLN A 141 -17.79 -11.83 7.04
C GLN A 141 -16.80 -12.92 6.59
N LYS A 142 -17.08 -13.59 5.46
CA LYS A 142 -16.22 -14.62 4.87
C LYS A 142 -15.16 -14.04 3.91
N TYR A 143 -15.09 -12.69 3.79
CA TYR A 143 -14.04 -12.05 2.99
C TYR A 143 -12.65 -12.61 3.35
N PRO A 144 -11.89 -13.12 2.36
CA PRO A 144 -10.72 -13.94 2.65
C PRO A 144 -9.52 -13.14 3.16
N ILE A 145 -9.47 -11.82 2.86
CA ILE A 145 -8.36 -10.96 3.27
C ILE A 145 -8.54 -10.57 4.74
N ASN A 146 -7.59 -10.94 5.58
CA ASN A 146 -7.64 -10.65 7.01
C ASN A 146 -6.84 -9.42 7.42
N PHE A 147 -5.84 -9.03 6.62
CA PHE A 147 -4.92 -7.93 6.91
C PHE A 147 -4.62 -7.17 5.63
N ILE A 148 -4.57 -5.85 5.72
CA ILE A 148 -4.14 -4.95 4.64
C ILE A 148 -3.18 -3.92 5.19
N GLN A 149 -2.24 -3.47 4.34
CA GLN A 149 -1.44 -2.29 4.61
C GLN A 149 -2.21 -1.05 4.16
N VAL A 150 -2.17 0.01 4.96
CA VAL A 150 -2.94 1.23 4.72
C VAL A 150 -2.11 2.51 4.87
N GLY A 151 -0.82 2.38 5.06
CA GLY A 151 0.08 3.52 5.21
C GLY A 151 1.46 3.12 5.69
N LYS A 152 2.32 4.12 5.82
CA LYS A 152 3.70 3.97 6.25
C LYS A 152 4.08 5.09 7.20
N MET A 153 4.87 4.76 8.19
CA MET A 153 5.42 5.71 9.15
C MET A 153 6.38 6.68 8.47
N ASP A 154 6.20 7.96 8.70
CA ASP A 154 7.13 8.99 8.25
C ASP A 154 8.43 9.00 9.06
N LYS A 155 9.43 9.71 8.51
CA LYS A 155 10.76 9.76 9.10
C LYS A 155 10.77 10.35 10.51
N SER A 156 10.04 11.42 10.77
CA SER A 156 10.01 12.09 12.08
C SER A 156 9.37 11.22 13.16
N THR A 157 8.28 10.54 12.80
CA THR A 157 7.60 9.59 13.70
C THR A 157 8.49 8.37 13.99
N LYS A 158 9.18 7.85 12.97
CA LYS A 158 10.15 6.77 13.13
C LYS A 158 11.27 7.16 14.11
N GLU A 159 11.94 8.28 13.86
CA GLU A 159 13.03 8.77 14.71
C GLU A 159 12.60 9.00 16.17
N PHE A 160 11.38 9.53 16.36
CA PHE A 160 10.81 9.69 17.70
C PHE A 160 10.66 8.34 18.41
N LEU A 161 10.06 7.34 17.76
CA LEU A 161 9.84 6.02 18.35
C LEU A 161 11.14 5.25 18.60
N GLU A 162 12.09 5.34 17.69
CA GLU A 162 13.42 4.72 17.86
C GLU A 162 14.15 5.32 19.06
N LYS A 163 14.08 6.64 19.20
CA LYS A 163 14.65 7.33 20.37
C LYS A 163 13.95 6.95 21.67
N LEU A 164 12.61 6.85 21.64
CA LEU A 164 11.80 6.48 22.80
C LEU A 164 12.07 5.04 23.23
N ASN A 165 12.09 4.10 22.30
CA ASN A 165 12.26 2.67 22.56
C ASN A 165 13.70 2.22 22.62
N LYS A 166 14.67 3.09 22.26
CA LYS A 166 16.12 2.80 22.20
C LYS A 166 16.45 1.58 21.33
N LYS A 167 15.69 1.37 20.27
CA LYS A 167 15.90 0.30 19.29
C LYS A 167 15.41 0.72 17.91
N ASP A 168 15.99 0.14 16.88
CA ASP A 168 15.55 0.33 15.50
C ASP A 168 14.17 -0.33 15.27
N LEU A 169 13.35 0.31 14.46
CA LEU A 169 12.06 -0.23 14.04
C LEU A 169 12.26 -1.09 12.77
N GLU A 170 11.87 -2.35 12.85
CA GLU A 170 11.96 -3.30 11.73
C GLU A 170 10.84 -3.07 10.70
N ASP A 171 9.62 -2.83 11.18
CA ASP A 171 8.46 -2.58 10.32
C ASP A 171 8.04 -1.11 10.40
N LEU A 172 7.80 -0.50 9.24
CA LEU A 172 7.33 0.89 9.14
C LEU A 172 5.89 0.99 8.62
N TYR A 173 5.28 -0.12 8.19
CA TYR A 173 3.95 -0.11 7.60
C TYR A 173 2.87 -0.14 8.67
N PHE A 174 1.74 0.50 8.36
CA PHE A 174 0.53 0.46 9.17
C PHE A 174 -0.41 -0.61 8.64
N THR A 175 -0.80 -1.53 9.51
CA THR A 175 -1.64 -2.67 9.18
C THR A 175 -3.03 -2.54 9.81
N LEU A 176 -4.07 -2.68 8.99
CA LEU A 176 -5.45 -2.79 9.44
C LEU A 176 -5.92 -4.25 9.33
N SER A 177 -6.42 -4.80 10.43
CA SER A 177 -7.04 -6.13 10.41
C SER A 177 -8.54 -6.03 10.13
N LYS A 178 -9.10 -7.05 9.47
CA LYS A 178 -10.54 -7.20 9.27
C LYS A 178 -11.31 -7.14 10.60
N ASN A 179 -10.76 -7.74 11.66
CA ASN A 179 -11.39 -7.71 12.98
C ASN A 179 -11.45 -6.30 13.55
N ASN A 180 -10.37 -5.51 13.44
CA ASN A 180 -10.38 -4.13 13.93
C ASN A 180 -11.31 -3.25 13.10
N LEU A 181 -11.42 -3.50 11.80
CA LEU A 181 -12.42 -2.85 10.96
C LEU A 181 -13.86 -3.18 11.41
N LEU A 182 -14.16 -4.44 11.68
CA LEU A 182 -15.47 -4.86 12.22
C LEU A 182 -15.76 -4.24 13.60
N HIS A 183 -14.75 -4.07 14.44
CA HIS A 183 -14.90 -3.39 15.73
C HIS A 183 -15.20 -1.90 15.57
N ALA A 184 -14.73 -1.26 14.52
CA ALA A 184 -15.01 0.14 14.21
C ALA A 184 -16.40 0.36 13.58
N SER A 185 -17.08 -0.72 13.18
CA SER A 185 -18.33 -0.66 12.42
C SER A 185 -19.45 0.07 13.15
N PRO A 186 -20.38 0.72 12.42
CA PRO A 186 -21.58 1.32 12.99
C PRO A 186 -22.40 0.36 13.83
N LYS A 187 -22.50 -0.91 13.44
CA LYS A 187 -23.24 -1.94 14.17
C LYS A 187 -22.78 -2.09 15.64
N ARG A 188 -21.49 -1.82 15.92
CA ARG A 188 -20.92 -1.96 17.28
C ARG A 188 -20.79 -0.64 18.03
N LYS A 189 -20.55 0.46 17.33
CA LYS A 189 -20.23 1.76 17.97
C LYS A 189 -21.33 2.82 17.85
N ALA A 190 -22.40 2.57 17.09
CA ALA A 190 -23.48 3.54 16.90
C ALA A 190 -24.16 3.94 18.24
N SER A 191 -24.36 3.00 19.16
CA SER A 191 -24.95 3.26 20.47
C SER A 191 -24.19 4.27 21.32
N TYR A 192 -22.89 4.46 21.04
CA TYR A 192 -22.02 5.41 21.75
C TYR A 192 -21.71 6.65 20.91
N ASN A 193 -22.34 6.82 19.76
CA ASN A 193 -22.03 7.87 18.79
C ASN A 193 -20.52 7.96 18.46
N GLN A 194 -19.83 6.83 18.41
CA GLN A 194 -18.38 6.74 18.18
C GLN A 194 -18.03 6.06 16.86
N ALA A 195 -19.01 5.68 16.07
CA ALA A 195 -18.81 5.00 14.80
C ALA A 195 -18.31 5.95 13.72
N LEU A 196 -17.33 5.49 12.93
CA LEU A 196 -17.00 6.07 11.65
C LEU A 196 -17.93 5.52 10.58
N SER A 197 -18.35 6.36 9.64
CA SER A 197 -19.00 5.91 8.41
C SER A 197 -18.00 5.19 7.50
N ALA A 198 -18.50 4.41 6.53
CA ALA A 198 -17.65 3.78 5.53
C ALA A 198 -16.79 4.80 4.78
N ASP A 199 -17.37 5.94 4.42
CA ASP A 199 -16.66 7.02 3.71
C ASP A 199 -15.54 7.65 4.55
N GLU A 200 -15.73 7.78 5.87
CA GLU A 200 -14.70 8.25 6.78
C GLU A 200 -13.57 7.23 6.94
N ILE A 201 -13.91 5.93 6.99
CA ILE A 201 -12.92 4.85 7.04
C ILE A 201 -12.10 4.82 5.74
N LYS A 202 -12.71 4.99 4.58
CA LYS A 202 -12.02 5.05 3.28
C LYS A 202 -11.02 6.23 3.17
N GLN A 203 -11.11 7.24 4.03
CA GLN A 203 -10.13 8.34 4.06
C GLN A 203 -8.83 8.00 4.80
N ILE A 204 -8.73 6.86 5.49
CA ILE A 204 -7.61 6.51 6.37
C ILE A 204 -6.26 6.60 5.65
N VAL A 205 -6.14 6.06 4.44
CA VAL A 205 -4.88 6.10 3.67
C VAL A 205 -4.44 7.54 3.45
N LYS A 206 -5.35 8.39 2.98
CA LYS A 206 -5.08 9.82 2.77
C LYS A 206 -4.73 10.53 4.08
N VAL A 207 -5.46 10.24 5.15
CA VAL A 207 -5.22 10.84 6.47
C VAL A 207 -3.83 10.49 6.99
N LEU A 208 -3.40 9.24 6.87
CA LEU A 208 -2.09 8.79 7.34
C LEU A 208 -0.95 9.40 6.52
N ASP A 209 -1.14 9.56 5.21
CA ASP A 209 -0.16 10.13 4.31
C ASP A 209 -0.01 11.65 4.47
N GLU A 210 -1.14 12.38 4.51
CA GLU A 210 -1.18 13.84 4.54
C GLU A 210 -1.17 14.44 5.95
N ALA A 211 -1.11 13.63 7.01
CA ALA A 211 -1.19 14.10 8.38
C ALA A 211 -0.12 15.15 8.68
N LYS A 212 -0.54 16.36 9.05
CA LYS A 212 0.35 17.43 9.50
C LYS A 212 0.72 17.31 10.98
N GLU A 213 -0.11 16.64 11.74
CA GLU A 213 0.06 16.45 13.18
C GLU A 213 -0.07 15.00 13.55
N VAL A 214 0.90 14.50 14.28
CA VAL A 214 0.95 13.15 14.83
C VAL A 214 1.25 13.26 16.31
N TYR A 215 0.53 12.51 17.11
CA TYR A 215 0.67 12.53 18.57
C TYR A 215 1.07 11.16 19.08
N TRP A 216 1.80 11.16 20.19
CA TRP A 216 2.09 9.97 20.98
C TRP A 216 1.27 9.98 22.26
N ASP A 217 0.48 8.97 22.46
CA ASP A 217 -0.22 8.72 23.71
C ASP A 217 0.70 7.93 24.66
N ASN A 218 1.32 8.64 25.59
CA ASN A 218 2.27 8.06 26.52
C ASN A 218 1.62 7.08 27.51
N ALA A 219 0.34 7.21 27.77
CA ALA A 219 -0.39 6.31 28.67
C ALA A 219 -0.68 4.95 28.02
N ASN A 220 -0.95 4.95 26.70
CA ASN A 220 -1.33 3.75 25.98
C ASN A 220 -0.27 3.25 24.99
N ASN A 221 0.90 3.89 24.94
CA ASN A 221 2.00 3.57 24.02
C ASN A 221 1.52 3.46 22.56
N SER A 222 0.82 4.47 22.09
CA SER A 222 0.19 4.46 20.77
C SER A 222 0.33 5.78 20.03
N LEU A 223 0.45 5.69 18.70
CA LEU A 223 0.38 6.83 17.80
C LEU A 223 -1.08 7.22 17.59
N LEU A 224 -1.35 8.52 17.56
CA LEU A 224 -2.67 9.07 17.33
C LEU A 224 -2.65 9.96 16.11
N TYR A 225 -3.62 9.72 15.22
CA TYR A 225 -3.92 10.56 14.07
C TYR A 225 -5.36 11.05 14.21
N PHE A 226 -5.56 12.33 13.95
CA PHE A 226 -6.87 12.98 14.02
C PHE A 226 -7.23 13.58 12.67
N PHE A 227 -8.50 13.49 12.32
CA PHE A 227 -9.04 14.14 11.13
C PHE A 227 -10.48 14.59 11.38
N GLU A 228 -10.91 15.58 10.61
CA GLU A 228 -12.17 16.28 10.78
C GLU A 228 -13.38 15.33 10.65
N ASP A 229 -14.35 15.48 11.54
CA ASP A 229 -15.71 14.99 11.31
C ASP A 229 -16.50 16.07 10.55
N LYS A 230 -16.73 15.84 9.27
CA LYS A 230 -17.45 16.80 8.40
C LYS A 230 -18.92 17.01 8.78
N LYS A 231 -19.47 16.16 9.61
CA LYS A 231 -20.89 16.20 10.01
C LYS A 231 -21.10 16.86 11.36
N ASP A 232 -20.10 16.82 12.23
CA ASP A 232 -20.22 17.31 13.61
C ASP A 232 -18.89 17.95 14.05
N ALA A 233 -18.84 19.27 14.05
CA ALA A 233 -17.65 20.03 14.43
C ALA A 233 -17.30 19.90 15.93
N SER A 234 -18.21 19.41 16.78
CA SER A 234 -17.91 19.13 18.19
C SER A 234 -17.10 17.85 18.36
N ARG A 235 -16.94 17.06 17.28
CA ARG A 235 -16.29 15.76 17.26
C ARG A 235 -15.08 15.74 16.32
N ILE A 236 -14.20 14.79 16.56
CA ILE A 236 -13.06 14.54 15.70
C ILE A 236 -12.88 13.03 15.53
N ASN A 237 -12.53 12.63 14.32
CA ASN A 237 -12.20 11.25 14.00
C ASN A 237 -10.80 10.92 14.51
N LYS A 238 -10.62 9.74 15.11
CA LYS A 238 -9.37 9.30 15.73
C LYS A 238 -8.96 7.93 15.23
N ILE A 239 -7.70 7.83 14.80
CA ILE A 239 -7.01 6.57 14.47
C ILE A 239 -5.98 6.31 15.57
N VAL A 240 -5.99 5.13 16.16
CA VAL A 240 -5.01 4.69 17.15
C VAL A 240 -4.18 3.57 16.58
N ILE A 241 -2.86 3.75 16.54
CA ILE A 241 -1.90 2.78 16.02
C ILE A 241 -0.95 2.38 17.15
N THR A 242 -0.89 1.09 17.45
CA THR A 242 0.07 0.56 18.42
C THR A 242 1.28 0.00 17.67
N PRO A 243 2.48 0.58 17.87
CA PRO A 243 3.71 0.07 17.28
C PRO A 243 4.08 -1.31 17.83
N ASP A 244 4.79 -2.11 17.03
CA ASP A 244 5.27 -3.47 17.41
C ASP A 244 4.16 -4.40 17.96
N TYR A 245 2.92 -4.16 17.57
CA TYR A 245 1.77 -4.94 18.04
C TYR A 245 1.77 -6.34 17.42
N LYS A 246 1.62 -7.36 18.24
CA LYS A 246 1.55 -8.76 17.78
C LYS A 246 0.14 -9.11 17.33
N LEU A 247 -0.11 -9.02 16.02
CA LEU A 247 -1.34 -9.52 15.41
C LEU A 247 -1.31 -11.05 15.30
N LYS A 248 -2.37 -11.70 15.78
CA LYS A 248 -2.52 -13.16 15.67
C LYS A 248 -2.52 -13.57 14.19
N LYS A 249 -1.69 -14.53 13.81
CA LYS A 249 -1.51 -15.05 12.44
C LYS A 249 -0.83 -14.10 11.45
N PHE A 250 -0.39 -12.91 11.84
CA PHE A 250 0.34 -12.00 10.98
C PHE A 250 1.78 -11.77 11.47
N GLY A 251 1.95 -11.61 12.79
CA GLY A 251 3.24 -11.28 13.39
C GLY A 251 3.24 -9.90 14.03
N LYS A 252 4.43 -9.33 14.22
CA LYS A 252 4.61 -7.97 14.72
C LYS A 252 4.44 -6.96 13.60
N THR A 253 3.71 -5.89 13.85
CA THR A 253 3.49 -4.77 12.93
C THR A 253 2.99 -3.55 13.68
N ASN A 254 2.94 -2.39 13.03
CA ASN A 254 2.28 -1.22 13.59
C ASN A 254 0.77 -1.31 13.27
N ALA A 255 0.00 -1.83 14.23
CA ALA A 255 -1.40 -2.16 14.01
C ALA A 255 -2.34 -1.00 14.30
N ILE A 256 -3.28 -0.71 13.40
CA ILE A 256 -4.45 0.11 13.72
C ILE A 256 -5.34 -0.70 14.65
N VAL A 257 -5.38 -0.31 15.92
CA VAL A 257 -6.13 -1.03 16.96
C VAL A 257 -7.49 -0.41 17.23
N THR A 258 -7.65 0.88 16.95
CA THR A 258 -8.92 1.58 17.18
C THR A 258 -9.15 2.62 16.11
N LEU A 259 -10.39 2.64 15.62
CA LEU A 259 -10.96 3.68 14.76
C LEU A 259 -12.25 4.17 15.44
N GLY A 260 -12.45 5.47 15.54
CA GLY A 260 -13.66 5.98 16.15
C GLY A 260 -13.71 7.49 16.27
N LYS A 261 -14.83 8.01 16.74
CA LYS A 261 -15.04 9.43 17.00
C LYS A 261 -14.88 9.73 18.49
N VAL A 262 -14.28 10.88 18.77
CA VAL A 262 -14.16 11.42 20.12
C VAL A 262 -14.60 12.90 20.11
N GLU A 263 -14.83 13.48 21.28
CA GLU A 263 -15.04 14.93 21.37
C GLU A 263 -13.78 15.68 20.91
N ALA A 264 -13.93 16.79 20.21
CA ALA A 264 -12.81 17.53 19.62
C ALA A 264 -11.78 17.95 20.67
N ILE A 265 -12.22 18.28 21.90
CA ILE A 265 -11.35 18.63 23.01
C ILE A 265 -10.40 17.51 23.45
N ASN A 266 -10.70 16.25 23.11
CA ASN A 266 -9.80 15.12 23.42
C ASN A 266 -8.45 15.19 22.71
N LYS A 267 -8.32 16.00 21.66
CA LYS A 267 -7.04 16.24 20.99
C LYS A 267 -6.07 17.00 21.91
N ASP A 268 -6.58 17.82 22.82
CA ASP A 268 -5.79 18.65 23.73
C ASP A 268 -5.44 17.96 25.05
N ASN A 269 -5.51 16.63 25.07
CA ASN A 269 -5.17 15.85 26.26
C ASN A 269 -3.70 16.03 26.63
N LYS A 270 -3.44 16.39 27.89
CA LYS A 270 -2.10 16.63 28.45
C LYS A 270 -1.15 15.42 28.40
N THR A 271 -1.69 14.21 28.24
CA THR A 271 -0.89 12.99 28.11
C THR A 271 -0.37 12.76 26.69
N TYR A 272 -0.83 13.56 25.72
CA TYR A 272 -0.41 13.44 24.35
C TYR A 272 0.83 14.31 24.08
N ILE A 273 1.84 13.69 23.50
CA ILE A 273 3.07 14.36 23.06
C ILE A 273 2.96 14.60 21.56
N LYS A 274 2.98 15.84 21.14
CA LYS A 274 3.01 16.17 19.71
C LYS A 274 4.38 15.80 19.13
N ILE A 275 4.39 14.93 18.11
CA ILE A 275 5.61 14.49 17.41
C ILE A 275 5.93 15.46 16.28
N ARG A 276 4.91 15.92 15.55
CA ARG A 276 4.99 16.88 14.45
C ARG A 276 3.69 17.66 14.29
#